data_7ae55a0c205d0f7e95809824d477fc1d
#
_entry.id   7ae55a0c205d0f7e95809824d477fc1d
#
_cell.length_a   1.000
_cell.length_b   1.000
_cell.length_c   1.000
_cell.angle_alpha   90.00
_cell.angle_beta   90.00
_cell.angle_gamma   90.00
#
_symmetry.space_group_name_H-M   'P 1'
#
loop_
_entity.id
_entity.type
_entity.pdbx_description
1 polymer ?
#
loop_
_entity_poly.entity_id
_entity_poly.type
_entity_poly.pdbx_seq_one_letter_code
_entity_poly.pdbx_strand_id
1 'polypeptide(L)'
;MANWLTGTIIKNRRLNDYLTSLIIDAPSLPDFEAGQFVRIGLYDGDEVLARPYSLINTPQEPFLEIYFNMVAQGPLSPRLFTLAPGDEVLVADNPSGFLTVSEVPACRHLWMIATGTGIGPFLAILKNDLVWTKFEKTILCYSVSRADELAYQDLIVGIGERRGPQFVYTPIVTREPYPGGLGERVTTLLRNGDLERFTDTSINADDSHVLLCGNANMITDISEELSNRDMRRPRRRDPGHITTEKYH
;
A
#
# COMPACT_ATOMS: atom_id res chain seq x y z
N MET A 1 5.95 22.45 -12.93
CA MET A 1 6.08 22.57 -11.45
C MET A 1 4.78 22.09 -10.87
N ALA A 2 4.78 21.35 -9.77
CA ALA A 2 3.54 20.96 -9.11
C ALA A 2 2.87 22.22 -8.54
N ASN A 3 1.56 22.39 -8.76
CA ASN A 3 0.80 23.36 -7.99
C ASN A 3 0.52 22.77 -6.60
N TRP A 4 0.52 23.61 -5.59
CA TRP A 4 0.30 23.20 -4.23
C TRP A 4 -1.07 23.68 -3.75
N LEU A 5 -1.86 22.74 -3.27
CA LEU A 5 -3.10 22.98 -2.56
C LEU A 5 -2.81 23.02 -1.06
N THR A 6 -3.43 23.92 -0.35
CA THR A 6 -3.37 23.93 1.12
C THR A 6 -4.45 22.98 1.65
N GLY A 7 -4.03 21.98 2.41
CA GLY A 7 -4.90 21.09 3.15
C GLY A 7 -4.82 21.38 4.64
N THR A 8 -5.87 21.04 5.37
CA THR A 8 -5.94 21.16 6.84
C THR A 8 -6.00 19.79 7.48
N ILE A 9 -5.19 19.53 8.49
CA ILE A 9 -5.24 18.28 9.24
C ILE A 9 -6.55 18.21 10.01
N ILE A 10 -7.37 17.20 9.71
CA ILE A 10 -8.59 16.88 10.46
C ILE A 10 -8.25 16.00 11.67
N LYS A 11 -7.36 15.02 11.46
CA LYS A 11 -7.01 14.05 12.49
C LYS A 11 -5.61 13.50 12.26
N ASN A 12 -4.87 13.37 13.35
CA ASN A 12 -3.63 12.61 13.43
C ASN A 12 -3.91 11.37 14.29
N ARG A 13 -3.98 10.19 13.63
CA ARG A 13 -4.26 8.92 14.29
C ARG A 13 -2.94 8.15 14.48
N ARG A 14 -2.37 8.26 15.66
CA ARG A 14 -1.18 7.49 16.02
C ARG A 14 -1.53 6.05 16.31
N LEU A 15 -0.82 5.12 15.68
CA LEU A 15 -0.92 3.70 15.95
C LEU A 15 0.06 3.28 17.04
N ASN A 16 1.28 3.80 16.98
CA ASN A 16 2.34 3.60 17.98
C ASN A 16 3.31 4.81 17.95
N ASP A 17 4.50 4.67 18.54
CA ASP A 17 5.47 5.77 18.70
C ASP A 17 6.07 6.28 17.39
N TYR A 18 5.89 5.57 16.27
CA TYR A 18 6.46 5.93 14.96
C TYR A 18 5.51 5.73 13.78
N LEU A 19 4.35 5.13 13.96
CA LEU A 19 3.36 4.93 12.90
C LEU A 19 2.13 5.81 13.12
N THR A 20 1.73 6.52 12.08
CA THR A 20 0.54 7.38 12.13
C THR A 20 -0.17 7.44 10.79
N SER A 21 -1.48 7.76 10.82
CA SER A 21 -2.19 8.27 9.65
C SER A 21 -2.62 9.72 9.87
N LEU A 22 -2.55 10.52 8.80
CA LEU A 22 -3.11 11.86 8.75
C LEU A 22 -4.33 11.86 7.85
N ILE A 23 -5.43 12.38 8.39
CA ILE A 23 -6.64 12.68 7.63
C ILE A 23 -6.61 14.18 7.34
N ILE A 24 -6.71 14.52 6.06
CA ILE A 24 -6.48 15.86 5.52
C ILE A 24 -7.72 16.32 4.77
N ASP A 25 -8.29 17.44 5.18
CA ASP A 25 -9.24 18.19 4.37
C ASP A 25 -8.47 19.03 3.36
N ALA A 26 -8.62 18.70 2.09
CA ALA A 26 -7.95 19.42 1.02
C ALA A 26 -8.96 19.70 -0.10
N PRO A 27 -8.74 20.77 -0.90
CA PRO A 27 -9.50 20.96 -2.12
C PRO A 27 -9.47 19.69 -2.97
N SER A 28 -10.55 19.44 -3.71
CA SER A 28 -10.65 18.25 -4.56
C SER A 28 -9.41 18.10 -5.43
N LEU A 29 -8.77 16.96 -5.31
CA LEU A 29 -7.74 16.56 -6.26
C LEU A 29 -8.38 16.32 -7.63
N PRO A 30 -7.64 16.49 -8.74
CA PRO A 30 -8.02 15.92 -10.00
C PRO A 30 -8.36 14.44 -9.89
N ASP A 31 -9.11 13.89 -10.84
CA ASP A 31 -9.43 12.47 -10.84
C ASP A 31 -8.20 11.62 -10.62
N PHE A 32 -8.24 10.79 -9.59
CA PHE A 32 -7.18 9.84 -9.29
C PHE A 32 -7.75 8.43 -9.15
N GLU A 33 -6.90 7.44 -9.23
CA GLU A 33 -7.27 6.05 -9.05
C GLU A 33 -6.81 5.53 -7.69
N ALA A 34 -7.61 4.62 -7.11
CA ALA A 34 -7.22 3.90 -5.90
C ALA A 34 -5.88 3.17 -6.10
N GLY A 35 -4.92 3.45 -5.21
CA GLY A 35 -3.55 2.95 -5.30
C GLY A 35 -2.52 3.99 -5.73
N GLN A 36 -2.94 5.15 -6.20
CA GLN A 36 -2.05 6.28 -6.50
C GLN A 36 -1.56 7.00 -5.25
N PHE A 37 -0.51 7.80 -5.42
CA PHE A 37 0.09 8.64 -4.39
C PHE A 37 0.03 10.12 -4.78
N VAL A 38 0.18 10.99 -3.78
CA VAL A 38 0.41 12.44 -3.95
C VAL A 38 1.68 12.85 -3.20
N ARG A 39 2.26 13.97 -3.60
CA ARG A 39 3.32 14.59 -2.80
C ARG A 39 2.69 15.44 -1.70
N ILE A 40 3.09 15.17 -0.46
CA ILE A 40 2.72 15.94 0.73
C ILE A 40 3.96 16.68 1.22
N GLY A 41 3.80 17.93 1.59
CA GLY A 41 4.92 18.78 2.00
C GLY A 41 4.58 19.80 3.05
N LEU A 42 5.64 20.45 3.54
CA LEU A 42 5.61 21.59 4.44
C LEU A 42 6.57 22.65 3.91
N TYR A 43 6.32 23.90 4.22
CA TYR A 43 7.30 24.96 3.97
C TYR A 43 8.57 24.75 4.81
N ASP A 44 9.69 24.97 4.17
CA ASP A 44 11.03 24.97 4.75
C ASP A 44 11.74 26.26 4.31
N GLY A 45 11.51 27.36 5.04
CA GLY A 45 11.78 28.69 4.56
C GLY A 45 10.87 29.05 3.37
N ASP A 46 11.47 29.48 2.27
CA ASP A 46 10.77 29.82 1.02
C ASP A 46 10.56 28.60 0.08
N GLU A 47 11.07 27.44 0.45
CA GLU A 47 10.96 26.21 -0.36
C GLU A 47 9.92 25.26 0.21
N VAL A 48 9.46 24.32 -0.64
CA VAL A 48 8.58 23.22 -0.23
C VAL A 48 9.39 21.92 -0.09
N LEU A 49 9.48 21.45 1.13
CA LEU A 49 9.99 20.11 1.42
C LEU A 49 8.86 19.10 1.30
N ALA A 50 8.88 18.25 0.27
CA ALA A 50 7.80 17.31 0.02
C ALA A 50 8.30 15.90 -0.33
N ARG A 51 7.46 14.88 -0.01
CA ARG A 51 7.69 13.48 -0.36
C ARG A 51 6.40 12.84 -0.88
N PRO A 52 6.49 11.77 -1.68
CA PRO A 52 5.33 10.98 -2.10
C PRO A 52 4.75 10.19 -0.93
N TYR A 53 3.41 10.16 -0.84
CA TYR A 53 2.65 9.36 0.11
C TYR A 53 1.47 8.74 -0.62
N SER A 54 1.34 7.41 -0.54
CA SER A 54 0.20 6.71 -1.13
C SER A 54 -1.09 7.08 -0.42
N LEU A 55 -2.13 7.32 -1.20
CA LEU A 55 -3.47 7.58 -0.69
C LEU A 55 -4.11 6.27 -0.24
N ILE A 56 -4.70 6.30 0.96
CA ILE A 56 -5.47 5.16 1.52
C ILE A 56 -6.95 5.26 1.12
N ASN A 57 -7.41 6.46 0.83
CA ASN A 57 -8.78 6.73 0.44
C ASN A 57 -9.02 6.47 -1.05
N THR A 58 -10.27 6.22 -1.39
CA THR A 58 -10.76 6.22 -2.76
C THR A 58 -11.12 7.64 -3.21
N PRO A 59 -11.25 7.91 -4.53
CA PRO A 59 -11.66 9.23 -5.03
C PRO A 59 -13.02 9.72 -4.52
N GLN A 60 -13.88 8.80 -4.06
CA GLN A 60 -15.24 9.11 -3.57
C GLN A 60 -15.26 9.52 -2.10
N GLU A 61 -14.19 9.30 -1.37
CA GLU A 61 -14.08 9.69 0.04
C GLU A 61 -13.78 11.20 0.16
N PRO A 62 -14.41 11.92 1.10
CA PRO A 62 -14.36 13.39 1.15
C PRO A 62 -13.02 13.96 1.64
N PHE A 63 -12.16 13.12 2.25
CA PHE A 63 -10.88 13.50 2.81
C PHE A 63 -9.76 12.66 2.25
N LEU A 64 -8.56 13.22 2.18
CA LEU A 64 -7.36 12.46 1.90
C LEU A 64 -6.87 11.78 3.17
N GLU A 65 -6.39 10.57 3.05
CA GLU A 65 -5.71 9.86 4.14
C GLU A 65 -4.39 9.30 3.66
N ILE A 66 -3.32 9.57 4.41
CA ILE A 66 -1.99 9.00 4.22
C ILE A 66 -1.56 8.24 5.48
N TYR A 67 -0.83 7.14 5.30
CA TYR A 67 -0.26 6.33 6.37
C TYR A 67 1.25 6.21 6.21
N PHE A 68 2.01 6.53 7.25
CA PHE A 68 3.46 6.55 7.16
C PHE A 68 4.14 6.26 8.49
N ASN A 69 5.42 5.92 8.40
CA ASN A 69 6.32 5.84 9.55
C ASN A 69 7.13 7.12 9.69
N MET A 70 7.33 7.54 10.93
CA MET A 70 8.27 8.60 11.28
C MET A 70 9.70 8.06 11.15
N VAL A 71 10.47 8.63 10.23
CA VAL A 71 11.90 8.37 10.10
C VAL A 71 12.64 9.42 10.92
N ALA A 72 13.19 9.05 12.07
CA ALA A 72 13.74 9.99 13.05
C ALA A 72 14.79 10.97 12.49
N GLN A 73 15.59 10.53 11.51
CA GLN A 73 16.59 11.37 10.83
C GLN A 73 16.08 11.96 9.51
N GLY A 74 14.82 11.71 9.16
CA GLY A 74 14.20 12.27 7.97
C GLY A 74 13.82 13.74 8.14
N PRO A 75 13.93 14.57 7.11
CA PRO A 75 13.64 15.99 7.25
C PRO A 75 12.14 16.33 7.32
N LEU A 76 11.25 15.47 6.81
CA LEU A 76 9.81 15.75 6.68
C LEU A 76 8.94 14.91 7.63
N SER A 77 9.11 13.60 7.67
CA SER A 77 8.20 12.71 8.40
C SER A 77 8.11 13.00 9.91
N PRO A 78 9.17 13.41 10.63
CA PRO A 78 9.04 13.86 12.03
C PRO A 78 8.14 15.10 12.18
N ARG A 79 8.22 16.04 11.24
CA ARG A 79 7.38 17.27 11.25
C ARG A 79 5.93 16.91 10.98
N LEU A 80 5.64 16.08 9.97
CA LEU A 80 4.29 15.59 9.69
C LEU A 80 3.71 14.78 10.86
N PHE A 81 4.55 14.00 11.54
CA PHE A 81 4.14 13.19 12.69
C PHE A 81 3.62 14.04 13.86
N THR A 82 4.11 15.27 14.03
CA THR A 82 3.71 16.16 15.12
C THR A 82 2.52 17.05 14.80
N LEU A 83 2.03 17.08 13.56
CA LEU A 83 0.89 17.91 13.18
C LEU A 83 -0.36 17.55 13.98
N ALA A 84 -1.11 18.58 14.36
CA ALA A 84 -2.36 18.51 15.10
C ALA A 84 -3.55 18.93 14.23
N PRO A 85 -4.79 18.60 14.61
CA PRO A 85 -5.97 19.13 13.95
C PRO A 85 -5.94 20.67 13.88
N GLY A 86 -6.17 21.21 12.68
CA GLY A 86 -6.10 22.64 12.36
C GLY A 86 -4.76 23.08 11.76
N ASP A 87 -3.71 22.27 11.83
CA ASP A 87 -2.44 22.58 11.15
C ASP A 87 -2.58 22.44 9.63
N GLU A 88 -1.81 23.25 8.91
CA GLU A 88 -1.78 23.23 7.45
C GLU A 88 -0.71 22.29 6.91
N VAL A 89 -1.01 21.71 5.75
CA VAL A 89 -0.11 20.86 4.98
C VAL A 89 -0.27 21.15 3.48
N LEU A 90 0.81 21.01 2.73
CA LEU A 90 0.78 21.20 1.29
C LEU A 90 0.54 19.86 0.57
N VAL A 91 -0.42 19.86 -0.33
CA VAL A 91 -0.80 18.70 -1.16
C VAL A 91 -0.56 19.06 -2.62
N ALA A 92 0.23 18.26 -3.35
CA ALA A 92 0.38 18.49 -4.78
C ALA A 92 -0.91 18.11 -5.52
N ASP A 93 -1.28 18.91 -6.53
CA ASP A 93 -2.50 18.74 -7.32
C ASP A 93 -2.42 17.66 -8.41
N ASN A 94 -1.33 16.90 -8.48
CA ASN A 94 -1.06 15.90 -9.50
C ASN A 94 -0.82 14.51 -8.92
N PRO A 95 -1.89 13.74 -8.61
CA PRO A 95 -1.78 12.34 -8.24
C PRO A 95 -1.01 11.54 -9.31
N SER A 96 -0.27 10.54 -8.88
CA SER A 96 0.60 9.75 -9.75
C SER A 96 0.73 8.32 -9.24
N GLY A 97 1.30 7.44 -10.06
CA GLY A 97 1.55 6.04 -9.70
C GLY A 97 0.82 5.08 -10.62
N PHE A 98 1.40 3.89 -10.75
CA PHE A 98 0.90 2.81 -11.61
C PHE A 98 0.45 1.58 -10.81
N LEU A 99 0.39 1.70 -9.48
CA LEU A 99 -0.06 0.62 -8.60
C LEU A 99 -1.59 0.64 -8.48
N THR A 100 -2.27 0.58 -9.63
CA THR A 100 -3.73 0.67 -9.75
C THR A 100 -4.32 -0.57 -10.41
N VAL A 101 -5.60 -0.83 -10.18
CA VAL A 101 -6.30 -1.99 -10.76
C VAL A 101 -6.44 -1.86 -12.28
N SER A 102 -6.50 -0.65 -12.83
CA SER A 102 -6.60 -0.39 -14.28
C SER A 102 -5.34 -0.84 -15.03
N GLU A 103 -4.17 -0.73 -14.41
CA GLU A 103 -2.89 -1.16 -14.99
C GLU A 103 -2.67 -2.68 -14.95
N VAL A 104 -3.45 -3.41 -14.16
CA VAL A 104 -3.34 -4.87 -14.09
C VAL A 104 -4.03 -5.51 -15.30
N PRO A 105 -3.35 -6.38 -16.07
CA PRO A 105 -3.97 -7.12 -17.16
C PRO A 105 -5.06 -8.09 -16.67
N ALA A 106 -5.80 -8.68 -17.59
CA ALA A 106 -6.78 -9.71 -17.25
C ALA A 106 -6.06 -10.94 -16.65
N CYS A 107 -6.41 -11.30 -15.45
CA CYS A 107 -5.95 -12.49 -14.73
C CYS A 107 -7.01 -12.91 -13.71
N ARG A 108 -6.87 -14.12 -13.16
CA ARG A 108 -7.82 -14.65 -12.18
C ARG A 108 -7.51 -14.18 -10.75
N HIS A 109 -6.23 -14.12 -10.39
CA HIS A 109 -5.77 -13.87 -9.04
C HIS A 109 -4.94 -12.59 -8.95
N LEU A 110 -5.36 -11.69 -8.06
CA LEU A 110 -4.57 -10.51 -7.71
C LEU A 110 -3.86 -10.75 -6.37
N TRP A 111 -2.54 -10.74 -6.39
CA TRP A 111 -1.72 -10.78 -5.20
C TRP A 111 -1.21 -9.40 -4.84
N MET A 112 -1.47 -8.98 -3.62
CA MET A 112 -0.97 -7.71 -3.06
C MET A 112 -0.05 -8.04 -1.90
N ILE A 113 1.25 -7.78 -2.05
CA ILE A 113 2.27 -8.08 -1.05
C ILE A 113 2.86 -6.77 -0.53
N ALA A 114 2.58 -6.48 0.74
CA ALA A 114 3.00 -5.27 1.43
C ALA A 114 4.00 -5.54 2.55
N THR A 115 4.93 -4.59 2.75
CA THR A 115 5.68 -4.49 3.99
C THR A 115 5.47 -3.13 4.65
N GLY A 116 5.18 -3.14 5.96
CA GLY A 116 4.98 -1.92 6.74
C GLY A 116 3.95 -0.97 6.14
N THR A 117 4.30 0.28 5.98
CA THR A 117 3.38 1.31 5.43
C THR A 117 3.05 1.14 3.95
N GLY A 118 3.73 0.23 3.25
CA GLY A 118 3.39 -0.17 1.88
C GLY A 118 2.01 -0.82 1.71
N ILE A 119 1.28 -1.07 2.79
CA ILE A 119 -0.12 -1.48 2.75
C ILE A 119 -1.04 -0.36 2.23
N GLY A 120 -0.64 0.93 2.37
CA GLY A 120 -1.48 2.08 2.06
C GLY A 120 -2.24 2.00 0.73
N PRO A 121 -1.56 1.87 -0.42
CA PRO A 121 -2.22 1.78 -1.73
C PRO A 121 -3.16 0.58 -1.84
N PHE A 122 -2.85 -0.54 -1.19
CA PHE A 122 -3.69 -1.73 -1.21
C PHE A 122 -5.00 -1.54 -0.43
N LEU A 123 -4.99 -0.74 0.64
CA LEU A 123 -6.21 -0.39 1.35
C LEU A 123 -7.17 0.42 0.46
N ALA A 124 -6.65 1.36 -0.32
CA ALA A 124 -7.44 2.10 -1.30
C ALA A 124 -8.02 1.17 -2.38
N ILE A 125 -7.21 0.28 -2.93
CA ILE A 125 -7.63 -0.73 -3.93
C ILE A 125 -8.74 -1.62 -3.36
N LEU A 126 -8.58 -2.12 -2.13
CA LEU A 126 -9.56 -3.00 -1.48
C LEU A 126 -10.90 -2.32 -1.16
N LYS A 127 -10.91 -1.00 -1.00
CA LYS A 127 -12.13 -0.20 -0.84
C LYS A 127 -12.87 0.06 -2.17
N ASN A 128 -12.19 -0.11 -3.30
CA ASN A 128 -12.77 0.13 -4.63
C ASN A 128 -13.48 -1.13 -5.15
N ASP A 129 -14.70 -0.97 -5.68
CA ASP A 129 -15.48 -2.09 -6.20
C ASP A 129 -14.87 -2.75 -7.44
N LEU A 130 -14.04 -2.05 -8.19
CA LEU A 130 -13.41 -2.57 -9.40
C LEU A 130 -12.57 -3.83 -9.14
N VAL A 131 -11.86 -3.91 -8.01
CA VAL A 131 -11.04 -5.08 -7.67
C VAL A 131 -11.89 -6.36 -7.54
N TRP A 132 -13.09 -6.22 -7.01
CA TRP A 132 -14.01 -7.34 -6.76
C TRP A 132 -14.77 -7.80 -8.00
N THR A 133 -14.87 -6.95 -9.00
CA THR A 133 -15.47 -7.31 -10.30
C THR A 133 -14.46 -7.87 -11.28
N LYS A 134 -13.17 -7.51 -11.12
CA LYS A 134 -12.11 -7.87 -12.06
C LYS A 134 -11.45 -9.21 -11.75
N PHE A 135 -11.32 -9.58 -10.48
CA PHE A 135 -10.57 -10.78 -10.07
C PHE A 135 -11.46 -11.80 -9.36
N GLU A 136 -11.21 -13.08 -9.63
CA GLU A 136 -11.89 -14.19 -8.96
C GLU A 136 -11.43 -14.28 -7.49
N LYS A 137 -10.14 -14.04 -7.25
CA LYS A 137 -9.55 -14.08 -5.90
C LYS A 137 -8.54 -12.95 -5.73
N THR A 138 -8.62 -12.25 -4.61
CA THR A 138 -7.71 -11.19 -4.20
C THR A 138 -7.02 -11.58 -2.91
N ILE A 139 -5.70 -11.60 -2.90
CA ILE A 139 -4.89 -12.03 -1.78
C ILE A 139 -4.08 -10.85 -1.25
N LEU A 140 -4.23 -10.52 0.03
CA LEU A 140 -3.43 -9.51 0.71
C LEU A 140 -2.44 -10.18 1.66
N CYS A 141 -1.14 -10.12 1.35
CA CYS A 141 -0.06 -10.52 2.23
C CYS A 141 0.53 -9.26 2.88
N TYR A 142 0.29 -9.09 4.19
CA TYR A 142 0.74 -7.92 4.92
C TYR A 142 1.81 -8.28 5.95
N SER A 143 3.06 -7.90 5.65
CA SER A 143 4.23 -8.25 6.45
C SER A 143 4.71 -7.07 7.30
N VAL A 144 4.85 -7.33 8.59
CA VAL A 144 5.38 -6.40 9.59
C VAL A 144 6.40 -7.09 10.50
N SER A 145 7.13 -6.31 11.31
CA SER A 145 8.05 -6.89 12.29
C SER A 145 7.32 -7.37 13.54
N ARG A 146 6.37 -6.58 14.05
CA ARG A 146 5.64 -6.82 15.30
C ARG A 146 4.13 -6.70 15.09
N ALA A 147 3.35 -7.34 15.93
CA ALA A 147 1.89 -7.36 15.83
C ALA A 147 1.25 -5.97 15.98
N ASP A 148 1.83 -5.09 16.79
CA ASP A 148 1.36 -3.70 16.98
C ASP A 148 1.58 -2.78 15.76
N GLU A 149 2.29 -3.27 14.75
CA GLU A 149 2.44 -2.61 13.45
C GLU A 149 1.35 -3.00 12.44
N LEU A 150 0.52 -4.02 12.74
CA LEU A 150 -0.59 -4.42 11.87
C LEU A 150 -1.71 -3.37 11.92
N ALA A 151 -1.64 -2.42 10.98
CA ALA A 151 -2.60 -1.33 10.88
C ALA A 151 -3.90 -1.76 10.16
N TYR A 152 -4.99 -1.01 10.40
CA TYR A 152 -6.26 -1.14 9.69
C TYR A 152 -6.92 -2.53 9.77
N GLN A 153 -6.69 -3.28 10.86
CA GLN A 153 -7.22 -4.63 11.01
C GLN A 153 -8.75 -4.69 10.92
N ASP A 154 -9.46 -3.74 11.56
CA ASP A 154 -10.93 -3.70 11.51
C ASP A 154 -11.45 -3.52 10.07
N LEU A 155 -10.79 -2.70 9.26
CA LEU A 155 -11.12 -2.51 7.84
C LEU A 155 -10.89 -3.80 7.06
N ILE A 156 -9.73 -4.44 7.24
CA ILE A 156 -9.35 -5.66 6.52
C ILE A 156 -10.27 -6.83 6.88
N VAL A 157 -10.55 -7.02 8.17
CA VAL A 157 -11.49 -8.04 8.67
C VAL A 157 -12.89 -7.80 8.10
N GLY A 158 -13.39 -6.56 8.17
CA GLY A 158 -14.70 -6.22 7.63
C GLY A 158 -14.81 -6.41 6.10
N ILE A 159 -13.71 -6.26 5.35
CA ILE A 159 -13.66 -6.63 3.93
C ILE A 159 -13.77 -8.15 3.80
N GLY A 160 -13.01 -8.92 4.58
CA GLY A 160 -13.06 -10.37 4.58
C GLY A 160 -14.47 -10.92 4.83
N GLU A 161 -15.18 -10.37 5.82
CA GLU A 161 -16.56 -10.75 6.13
C GLU A 161 -17.52 -10.51 4.95
N ARG A 162 -17.34 -9.39 4.23
CA ARG A 162 -18.21 -9.03 3.09
C ARG A 162 -17.90 -9.82 1.82
N ARG A 163 -16.61 -10.17 1.59
CA ARG A 163 -16.14 -10.79 0.32
C ARG A 163 -15.97 -12.31 0.41
N GLY A 164 -15.96 -12.86 1.63
CA GLY A 164 -15.88 -14.30 1.85
C GLY A 164 -14.67 -14.92 1.13
N PRO A 165 -14.86 -16.01 0.39
CA PRO A 165 -13.75 -16.74 -0.24
C PRO A 165 -13.05 -15.97 -1.38
N GLN A 166 -13.61 -14.85 -1.84
CA GLN A 166 -12.98 -14.00 -2.86
C GLN A 166 -11.78 -13.22 -2.29
N PHE A 167 -11.72 -13.03 -0.98
CA PHE A 167 -10.63 -12.31 -0.31
C PHE A 167 -9.88 -13.18 0.67
N VAL A 168 -8.56 -13.24 0.57
CA VAL A 168 -7.70 -13.93 1.51
C VAL A 168 -6.74 -12.94 2.14
N TYR A 169 -6.84 -12.79 3.45
CA TYR A 169 -5.90 -12.00 4.23
C TYR A 169 -4.84 -12.89 4.89
N THR A 170 -3.58 -12.56 4.66
CA THR A 170 -2.41 -13.27 5.21
C THR A 170 -1.55 -12.30 6.01
N PRO A 171 -1.79 -12.16 7.33
CA PRO A 171 -0.88 -11.40 8.18
C PRO A 171 0.44 -12.15 8.35
N ILE A 172 1.55 -11.42 8.29
CA ILE A 172 2.90 -11.97 8.45
C ILE A 172 3.62 -11.12 9.50
N VAL A 173 3.95 -11.73 10.65
CA VAL A 173 4.63 -11.06 11.77
C VAL A 173 5.97 -11.75 12.01
N THR A 174 7.08 -11.06 11.74
CA THR A 174 8.38 -11.73 11.58
C THR A 174 9.22 -11.83 12.85
N ARG A 175 8.87 -11.11 13.93
CA ARG A 175 9.68 -11.06 15.17
C ARG A 175 8.99 -11.61 16.43
N GLU A 176 7.77 -12.05 16.30
CA GLU A 176 7.00 -12.66 17.37
C GLU A 176 5.90 -13.57 16.81
N PRO A 177 5.45 -14.59 17.57
CA PRO A 177 4.31 -15.41 17.15
C PRO A 177 3.04 -14.57 16.99
N TYR A 178 2.29 -14.83 15.93
CA TYR A 178 0.99 -14.19 15.68
C TYR A 178 -0.06 -15.23 15.31
N PRO A 179 -1.11 -15.41 16.13
CA PRO A 179 -2.15 -16.42 15.88
C PRO A 179 -2.87 -16.15 14.55
N GLY A 180 -2.98 -17.20 13.72
CA GLY A 180 -3.65 -17.11 12.42
C GLY A 180 -2.84 -16.42 11.32
N GLY A 181 -1.54 -16.18 11.56
CA GLY A 181 -0.62 -15.62 10.58
C GLY A 181 0.63 -16.43 10.37
N LEU A 182 1.52 -15.93 9.53
CA LEU A 182 2.82 -16.53 9.23
C LEU A 182 3.94 -15.76 9.94
N GLY A 183 5.05 -16.44 10.28
CA GLY A 183 6.12 -15.90 11.12
C GLY A 183 7.44 -15.61 10.42
N GLU A 184 7.60 -15.98 9.16
CA GLU A 184 8.84 -15.78 8.42
C GLU A 184 8.74 -14.60 7.44
N ARG A 185 9.88 -14.19 6.90
CA ARG A 185 9.91 -13.16 5.84
C ARG A 185 9.12 -13.64 4.63
N VAL A 186 8.35 -12.76 4.03
CA VAL A 186 7.50 -13.09 2.87
C VAL A 186 8.29 -13.70 1.70
N THR A 187 9.54 -13.31 1.49
CA THR A 187 10.46 -13.92 0.50
C THR A 187 10.75 -15.39 0.80
N THR A 188 10.97 -15.73 2.06
CA THR A 188 11.16 -17.13 2.50
C THR A 188 9.88 -17.93 2.30
N LEU A 189 8.74 -17.38 2.72
CA LEU A 189 7.42 -18.00 2.58
C LEU A 189 7.04 -18.26 1.11
N LEU A 190 7.40 -17.35 0.21
CA LEU A 190 7.21 -17.55 -1.22
C LEU A 190 8.10 -18.67 -1.77
N ARG A 191 9.39 -18.65 -1.40
CA ARG A 191 10.38 -19.62 -1.90
C ARG A 191 10.11 -21.04 -1.45
N ASN A 192 9.68 -21.25 -0.21
CA ASN A 192 9.38 -22.59 0.34
C ASN A 192 7.94 -23.05 0.09
N GLY A 193 7.09 -22.20 -0.55
CA GLY A 193 5.71 -22.50 -0.91
C GLY A 193 4.72 -22.37 0.27
N ASP A 194 5.15 -21.92 1.45
CA ASP A 194 4.27 -21.74 2.61
C ASP A 194 3.19 -20.69 2.36
N LEU A 195 3.53 -19.63 1.62
CA LEU A 195 2.59 -18.57 1.28
C LEU A 195 1.41 -19.12 0.44
N GLU A 196 1.72 -19.92 -0.57
CA GLU A 196 0.74 -20.54 -1.47
C GLU A 196 -0.08 -21.61 -0.75
N ARG A 197 0.55 -22.39 0.14
CA ARG A 197 -0.17 -23.37 0.98
C ARG A 197 -1.14 -22.69 1.96
N PHE A 198 -0.72 -21.60 2.57
CA PHE A 198 -1.56 -20.84 3.52
C PHE A 198 -2.79 -20.22 2.84
N THR A 199 -2.63 -19.72 1.62
CA THR A 199 -3.69 -19.04 0.87
C THR A 199 -4.54 -19.97 0.00
N ASP A 200 -4.15 -21.24 -0.10
CA ASP A 200 -4.73 -22.21 -1.05
C ASP A 200 -4.83 -21.63 -2.46
N THR A 201 -3.75 -21.00 -2.91
CA THR A 201 -3.69 -20.33 -4.21
C THR A 201 -2.25 -20.31 -4.71
N SER A 202 -2.01 -20.73 -5.94
CA SER A 202 -0.69 -20.69 -6.56
C SER A 202 -0.41 -19.33 -7.23
N ILE A 203 0.86 -18.95 -7.26
CA ILE A 203 1.35 -17.79 -8.00
C ILE A 203 2.04 -18.28 -9.27
N ASN A 204 1.47 -17.97 -10.43
CA ASN A 204 1.99 -18.38 -11.72
C ASN A 204 1.69 -17.31 -12.79
N ALA A 205 2.37 -17.41 -13.93
CA ALA A 205 2.25 -16.45 -15.02
C ALA A 205 0.91 -16.48 -15.77
N ASP A 206 0.17 -17.59 -15.71
CA ASP A 206 -1.08 -17.75 -16.47
C ASP A 206 -2.26 -17.10 -15.76
N ASP A 207 -2.29 -17.18 -14.42
CA ASP A 207 -3.46 -16.83 -13.62
C ASP A 207 -3.25 -15.61 -12.70
N SER A 208 -2.01 -15.18 -12.48
CA SER A 208 -1.69 -14.25 -11.40
C SER A 208 -1.06 -12.94 -11.86
N HIS A 209 -1.44 -11.84 -11.20
CA HIS A 209 -0.68 -10.60 -11.21
C HIS A 209 -0.31 -10.20 -9.77
N VAL A 210 0.92 -9.75 -9.57
CA VAL A 210 1.47 -9.45 -8.24
C VAL A 210 1.78 -7.95 -8.13
N LEU A 211 1.14 -7.29 -7.19
CA LEU A 211 1.43 -5.92 -6.78
C LEU A 211 2.36 -5.95 -5.55
N LEU A 212 3.50 -5.29 -5.64
CA LEU A 212 4.49 -5.22 -4.55
C LEU A 212 4.64 -3.79 -4.08
N CYS A 213 4.49 -3.54 -2.78
CA CYS A 213 4.69 -2.22 -2.20
C CYS A 213 5.43 -2.28 -0.86
N GLY A 214 6.39 -1.37 -0.64
CA GLY A 214 7.12 -1.22 0.61
C GLY A 214 8.64 -1.31 0.46
N ASN A 215 9.28 -2.16 1.27
CA ASN A 215 10.74 -2.26 1.36
C ASN A 215 11.41 -2.65 0.02
N ALA A 216 12.40 -1.88 -0.41
CA ALA A 216 13.07 -2.06 -1.69
C ALA A 216 13.75 -3.44 -1.85
N ASN A 217 14.34 -3.98 -0.77
CA ASN A 217 14.99 -5.30 -0.80
C ASN A 217 13.93 -6.40 -0.96
N MET A 218 12.82 -6.32 -0.21
CA MET A 218 11.70 -7.25 -0.36
C MET A 218 11.19 -7.27 -1.81
N ILE A 219 10.99 -6.10 -2.41
CA ILE A 219 10.50 -5.99 -3.79
C ILE A 219 11.50 -6.61 -4.78
N THR A 220 12.80 -6.41 -4.56
CA THR A 220 13.84 -7.01 -5.39
C THR A 220 13.83 -8.52 -5.27
N ASP A 221 13.92 -9.04 -4.04
CA ASP A 221 14.00 -10.48 -3.78
C ASP A 221 12.76 -11.24 -4.29
N ILE A 222 11.54 -10.68 -4.08
CA ILE A 222 10.31 -11.28 -4.59
C ILE A 222 10.25 -11.22 -6.12
N SER A 223 10.66 -10.10 -6.73
CA SER A 223 10.68 -10.00 -8.19
C SER A 223 11.64 -11.00 -8.84
N GLU A 224 12.78 -11.29 -8.20
CA GLU A 224 13.72 -12.32 -8.65
C GLU A 224 13.12 -13.71 -8.52
N GLU A 225 12.48 -14.02 -7.39
CA GLU A 225 11.81 -15.30 -7.18
C GLU A 225 10.68 -15.53 -8.18
N LEU A 226 9.87 -14.51 -8.45
CA LEU A 226 8.79 -14.58 -9.43
C LEU A 226 9.32 -14.69 -10.88
N SER A 227 10.50 -14.13 -11.17
CA SER A 227 11.15 -14.27 -12.47
C SER A 227 11.53 -15.72 -12.76
N ASN A 228 11.86 -16.52 -11.74
CA ASN A 228 12.11 -17.96 -11.86
C ASN A 228 10.82 -18.76 -12.20
N ARG A 229 9.66 -18.10 -12.11
CA ARG A 229 8.33 -18.64 -12.45
C ARG A 229 7.77 -18.03 -13.75
N ASP A 230 8.64 -17.54 -14.64
CA ASP A 230 8.29 -16.85 -15.90
C ASP A 230 7.45 -15.59 -15.75
N MET A 231 7.34 -15.04 -14.53
CA MET A 231 6.66 -13.78 -14.26
C MET A 231 7.63 -12.61 -14.42
N ARG A 232 7.22 -11.56 -15.11
CA ARG A 232 8.08 -10.43 -15.44
C ARG A 232 7.43 -9.09 -15.18
N ARG A 233 8.25 -8.07 -14.99
CA ARG A 233 7.80 -6.68 -14.89
C ARG A 233 7.28 -6.15 -16.23
N PRO A 234 6.44 -5.09 -16.23
CA PRO A 234 5.95 -4.47 -17.44
C PRO A 234 7.09 -4.01 -18.36
N ARG A 235 6.86 -4.13 -19.67
CA ARG A 235 7.69 -3.57 -20.72
C ARG A 235 6.79 -2.74 -21.66
N ARG A 236 7.39 -1.90 -22.51
CA ARG A 236 6.67 -0.90 -23.35
C ARG A 236 5.41 -1.42 -24.08
N ARG A 237 5.30 -2.73 -24.36
CA ARG A 237 4.14 -3.35 -25.06
C ARG A 237 3.64 -4.63 -24.35
N ASP A 238 4.08 -4.87 -23.15
CA ASP A 238 3.76 -6.07 -22.38
C ASP A 238 3.52 -5.64 -20.94
N PRO A 239 2.27 -5.74 -20.44
CA PRO A 239 1.94 -5.33 -19.08
C PRO A 239 2.62 -6.17 -18.00
N GLY A 240 3.19 -7.35 -18.38
CA GLY A 240 3.86 -8.24 -17.45
C GLY A 240 2.92 -8.83 -16.38
N HIS A 241 3.52 -9.30 -15.29
CA HIS A 241 2.83 -9.96 -14.18
C HIS A 241 3.12 -9.32 -12.82
N ILE A 242 4.02 -8.32 -12.78
CA ILE A 242 4.51 -7.75 -11.53
C ILE A 242 4.53 -6.22 -11.64
N THR A 243 3.74 -5.53 -10.82
CA THR A 243 3.79 -4.07 -10.68
C THR A 243 4.37 -3.72 -9.31
N THR A 244 5.25 -2.72 -9.25
CA THR A 244 5.98 -2.42 -8.01
C THR A 244 6.01 -0.93 -7.68
N GLU A 245 5.88 -0.61 -6.38
CA GLU A 245 6.13 0.72 -5.84
C GLU A 245 7.07 0.62 -4.64
N LYS A 246 8.24 1.25 -4.73
CA LYS A 246 9.27 1.20 -3.69
C LYS A 246 9.12 2.39 -2.75
N TYR A 247 9.14 2.12 -1.44
CA TYR A 247 9.33 3.16 -0.43
C TYR A 247 10.82 3.31 -0.10
N HIS A 248 11.25 4.56 0.04
CA HIS A 248 12.64 4.96 0.34
C HIS A 248 12.80 5.37 1.80
#